data_f226a515967ff0572a0e931cad3beb59
#
_entry.id   f226a515967ff0572a0e931cad3beb59
#
_cell.length_a   1.000
_cell.length_b   1.000
_cell.length_c   1.000
_cell.angle_alpha   90.00
_cell.angle_beta   90.00
_cell.angle_gamma   90.00
#
_symmetry.space_group_name_H-M   'P 1'
#
loop_
_entity.id
_entity.type
_entity.pdbx_description
1 polymer ?
#
loop_
_entity_poly.entity_id
_entity_poly.type
_entity_poly.pdbx_seq_one_letter_code
_entity_poly.pdbx_strand_id
1 'polypeptide(L)'
;MELKKQILLVIAPHPDDEVIGCGGLIKRIKDNDGKVYVLFLTVGNTKDFSKRESSTINERKREIESVAKFLKFDNYHLAFVGSKYHLKLDLIGQKKLMDIIERETPVSIENIKPTIVAFPSINSYNQDHRIAALATHAALRPAETNVKHFVQTVLSYEEPADEWTLQNLSKPNFFIQLNTQDINLKLSALKLYKSQLRKFPNPRSIESLKALAILRGSQASASFAEGFTVYRKII
;
A
#
# COMPACT_ATOMS: atom_id res chain seq x y z
N MET A 1 4.15 14.50 -12.62
CA MET A 1 3.09 13.54 -13.08
C MET A 1 1.76 14.22 -12.93
N GLU A 2 0.98 14.26 -13.97
CA GLU A 2 -0.38 14.74 -13.86
C GLU A 2 -1.23 13.67 -13.15
N LEU A 3 -1.94 14.04 -12.08
CA LEU A 3 -2.76 13.11 -11.30
C LEU A 3 -4.21 13.04 -11.76
N LYS A 4 -4.60 13.91 -12.70
CA LYS A 4 -5.98 14.01 -13.17
C LYS A 4 -6.46 12.71 -13.80
N LYS A 5 -7.61 12.23 -13.32
CA LYS A 5 -8.28 11.01 -13.80
C LYS A 5 -7.42 9.74 -13.80
N GLN A 6 -6.37 9.68 -12.98
CA GLN A 6 -5.56 8.47 -12.85
C GLN A 6 -6.34 7.34 -12.17
N ILE A 7 -6.00 6.11 -12.49
CA ILE A 7 -6.53 4.90 -11.85
C ILE A 7 -5.39 4.26 -11.06
N LEU A 8 -5.49 4.35 -9.74
CA LEU A 8 -4.51 3.78 -8.81
C LEU A 8 -4.99 2.41 -8.32
N LEU A 9 -4.12 1.40 -8.43
CA LEU A 9 -4.24 0.14 -7.71
C LEU A 9 -3.15 0.08 -6.64
N VAL A 10 -3.55 -0.07 -5.38
CA VAL A 10 -2.63 -0.34 -4.27
C VAL A 10 -2.67 -1.82 -3.93
N ILE A 11 -1.51 -2.47 -3.92
CA ILE A 11 -1.33 -3.83 -3.43
C ILE A 11 -0.90 -3.73 -1.97
N ALA A 12 -1.77 -4.13 -1.06
CA ALA A 12 -1.55 -4.10 0.39
C ALA A 12 -1.43 -5.54 0.92
N PRO A 13 -0.28 -5.98 1.41
CA PRO A 13 -0.14 -7.28 2.09
C PRO A 13 -1.14 -7.46 3.23
N HIS A 14 -1.30 -6.42 4.06
CA HIS A 14 -2.22 -6.39 5.21
C HIS A 14 -3.07 -5.12 5.22
N PRO A 15 -4.19 -5.11 5.94
CA PRO A 15 -4.95 -3.88 6.22
C PRO A 15 -4.11 -2.93 7.10
N ASP A 16 -3.91 -1.73 6.69
CA ASP A 16 -3.15 -0.57 7.15
C ASP A 16 -1.99 -0.16 6.21
N ASP A 17 -1.41 -1.10 5.46
CA ASP A 17 -0.27 -0.84 4.56
C ASP A 17 -0.64 0.21 3.49
N GLU A 18 -1.86 0.18 2.93
CA GLU A 18 -2.32 1.14 1.94
C GLU A 18 -2.40 2.58 2.47
N VAL A 19 -2.71 2.72 3.76
CA VAL A 19 -2.73 4.03 4.42
C VAL A 19 -1.31 4.45 4.77
N ILE A 20 -0.51 3.54 5.34
CA ILE A 20 0.87 3.82 5.76
C ILE A 20 1.71 4.22 4.56
N GLY A 21 1.65 3.45 3.47
CA GLY A 21 2.45 3.68 2.27
C GLY A 21 1.90 4.74 1.31
N CYS A 22 0.56 4.81 1.15
CA CYS A 22 -0.07 5.54 0.04
C CYS A 22 -1.19 6.50 0.44
N GLY A 23 -1.45 6.74 1.73
CA GLY A 23 -2.61 7.54 2.18
C GLY A 23 -2.66 8.94 1.58
N GLY A 24 -1.52 9.59 1.41
CA GLY A 24 -1.38 10.89 0.75
C GLY A 24 -1.60 10.79 -0.77
N LEU A 25 -0.99 9.81 -1.44
CA LEU A 25 -1.21 9.56 -2.87
C LEU A 25 -2.69 9.27 -3.15
N ILE A 26 -3.34 8.43 -2.35
CA ILE A 26 -4.77 8.13 -2.44
C ILE A 26 -5.59 9.43 -2.41
N LYS A 27 -5.34 10.29 -1.42
CA LYS A 27 -5.99 11.60 -1.30
C LYS A 27 -5.78 12.43 -2.55
N ARG A 28 -4.55 12.56 -3.02
CA ARG A 28 -4.21 13.37 -4.21
C ARG A 28 -4.86 12.84 -5.48
N ILE A 29 -4.98 11.53 -5.63
CA ILE A 29 -5.71 10.90 -6.75
C ILE A 29 -7.20 11.24 -6.68
N LYS A 30 -7.83 11.11 -5.51
CA LYS A 30 -9.26 11.42 -5.34
C LYS A 30 -9.58 12.91 -5.55
N ASP A 31 -8.71 13.81 -5.13
CA ASP A 31 -8.85 15.26 -5.35
C ASP A 31 -8.72 15.66 -6.83
N ASN A 32 -8.18 14.78 -7.68
CA ASN A 32 -7.98 14.99 -9.10
C ASN A 32 -8.91 14.09 -9.97
N ASP A 33 -10.11 13.79 -9.47
CA ASP A 33 -11.14 12.99 -10.16
C ASP A 33 -10.66 11.59 -10.57
N GLY A 34 -9.66 11.07 -9.89
CA GLY A 34 -9.14 9.74 -10.14
C GLY A 34 -9.89 8.64 -9.38
N LYS A 35 -9.57 7.40 -9.71
CA LYS A 35 -10.12 6.20 -9.08
C LYS A 35 -9.06 5.49 -8.25
N VAL A 36 -9.49 4.90 -7.13
CA VAL A 36 -8.62 4.18 -6.20
C VAL A 36 -9.18 2.79 -5.93
N TYR A 37 -8.35 1.80 -6.18
CA TYR A 37 -8.63 0.40 -5.91
C TYR A 37 -7.57 -0.17 -4.96
N VAL A 38 -7.99 -1.03 -4.04
CA VAL A 38 -7.06 -1.67 -3.10
C VAL A 38 -7.24 -3.19 -3.11
N LEU A 39 -6.15 -3.91 -3.34
CA LEU A 39 -6.10 -5.36 -3.20
C LEU A 39 -5.37 -5.70 -1.90
N PHE A 40 -6.13 -6.09 -0.88
CA PHE A 40 -5.57 -6.67 0.35
C PHE A 40 -5.27 -8.14 0.12
N LEU A 41 -4.01 -8.52 0.26
CA LEU A 41 -3.61 -9.91 0.02
C LEU A 41 -4.06 -10.82 1.15
N THR A 42 -3.88 -10.40 2.42
CA THR A 42 -4.34 -11.23 3.55
C THR A 42 -5.09 -10.44 4.61
N VAL A 43 -6.11 -11.07 5.18
CA VAL A 43 -6.83 -10.59 6.36
C VAL A 43 -7.07 -11.77 7.31
N GLY A 44 -6.48 -11.73 8.49
CA GLY A 44 -6.56 -12.81 9.48
C GLY A 44 -6.62 -12.31 10.91
N ASN A 45 -6.77 -13.23 11.85
CA ASN A 45 -6.56 -12.94 13.26
C ASN A 45 -5.07 -12.68 13.49
N THR A 46 -4.75 -11.65 14.24
CA THR A 46 -3.37 -11.32 14.61
C THR A 46 -3.22 -11.43 16.13
N LYS A 47 -2.17 -12.12 16.59
CA LYS A 47 -1.65 -12.02 17.95
C LYS A 47 -0.39 -11.18 17.90
N ASP A 48 -0.28 -10.20 18.74
CA ASP A 48 0.91 -9.36 18.83
C ASP A 48 1.29 -9.06 20.29
N PHE A 49 2.46 -8.45 20.49
CA PHE A 49 2.95 -8.04 21.80
C PHE A 49 2.36 -6.70 22.28
N SER A 50 1.24 -6.25 21.72
CA SER A 50 0.53 -5.08 22.22
C SER A 50 -0.25 -5.41 23.49
N LYS A 51 -0.62 -4.38 24.28
CA LYS A 51 -1.50 -4.57 25.46
C LYS A 51 -2.86 -5.19 25.12
N ARG A 52 -3.26 -5.14 23.86
CA ARG A 52 -4.51 -5.69 23.36
C ARG A 52 -4.40 -7.18 23.02
N GLU A 53 -3.16 -7.67 22.79
CA GLU A 53 -2.77 -9.05 22.52
C GLU A 53 -3.33 -9.70 21.24
N SER A 54 -4.48 -9.27 20.74
CA SER A 54 -5.07 -9.85 19.53
C SER A 54 -6.03 -8.92 18.82
N SER A 55 -6.19 -9.11 17.52
CA SER A 55 -7.27 -8.57 16.70
C SER A 55 -7.95 -9.67 15.91
N THR A 56 -9.26 -9.52 15.67
CA THR A 56 -10.06 -10.52 14.95
C THR A 56 -10.26 -10.15 13.49
N ILE A 57 -10.52 -11.16 12.64
CA ILE A 57 -10.87 -10.95 11.22
C ILE A 57 -12.04 -9.99 11.07
N ASN A 58 -13.10 -10.16 11.87
CA ASN A 58 -14.31 -9.32 11.78
C ASN A 58 -14.04 -7.88 12.15
N GLU A 59 -13.19 -7.64 13.14
CA GLU A 59 -12.75 -6.30 13.49
C GLU A 59 -11.97 -5.66 12.34
N ARG A 60 -10.97 -6.36 11.80
CA ARG A 60 -10.16 -5.87 10.68
C ARG A 60 -11.00 -5.58 9.43
N LYS A 61 -12.01 -6.41 9.13
CA LYS A 61 -12.95 -6.13 8.03
C LYS A 61 -13.74 -4.83 8.23
N ARG A 62 -14.24 -4.57 9.45
CA ARG A 62 -14.94 -3.32 9.78
C ARG A 62 -14.01 -2.10 9.69
N GLU A 63 -12.75 -2.26 10.08
CA GLU A 63 -11.74 -1.21 9.95
C GLU A 63 -11.47 -0.89 8.48
N ILE A 64 -11.26 -1.92 7.63
CA ILE A 64 -11.12 -1.76 6.17
C ILE A 64 -12.32 -1.02 5.58
N GLU A 65 -13.54 -1.43 5.91
CA GLU A 65 -14.77 -0.78 5.42
C GLU A 65 -14.83 0.69 5.84
N SER A 66 -14.47 0.99 7.08
CA SER A 66 -14.42 2.36 7.60
C SER A 66 -13.38 3.22 6.86
N VAL A 67 -12.20 2.67 6.60
CA VAL A 67 -11.13 3.36 5.86
C VAL A 67 -11.51 3.52 4.39
N ALA A 68 -12.06 2.48 3.76
CA ALA A 68 -12.50 2.54 2.37
C ALA A 68 -13.55 3.63 2.15
N LYS A 69 -14.52 3.77 3.07
CA LYS A 69 -15.51 4.85 3.06
C LYS A 69 -14.86 6.21 3.29
N PHE A 70 -13.95 6.32 4.27
CA PHE A 70 -13.29 7.57 4.64
C PHE A 70 -12.39 8.10 3.52
N LEU A 71 -11.58 7.24 2.90
CA LEU A 71 -10.69 7.57 1.79
C LEU A 71 -11.37 7.49 0.41
N LYS A 72 -12.67 7.12 0.37
CA LYS A 72 -13.48 7.02 -0.85
C LYS A 72 -12.88 6.07 -1.89
N PHE A 73 -12.50 4.84 -1.49
CA PHE A 73 -12.09 3.82 -2.44
C PHE A 73 -13.24 3.52 -3.42
N ASP A 74 -12.93 3.38 -4.70
CA ASP A 74 -13.92 2.98 -5.70
C ASP A 74 -14.28 1.51 -5.58
N ASN A 75 -13.30 0.66 -5.21
CA ASN A 75 -13.53 -0.72 -4.79
C ASN A 75 -12.29 -1.27 -4.07
N TYR A 76 -12.48 -2.36 -3.33
CA TYR A 76 -11.39 -3.15 -2.76
C TYR A 76 -11.73 -4.64 -2.76
N HIS A 77 -10.72 -5.48 -2.65
CA HIS A 77 -10.89 -6.92 -2.56
C HIS A 77 -9.97 -7.53 -1.50
N LEU A 78 -10.46 -8.57 -0.82
CA LEU A 78 -9.72 -9.34 0.19
C LEU A 78 -9.40 -10.71 -0.42
N ALA A 79 -8.16 -10.94 -0.84
CA ALA A 79 -7.79 -12.15 -1.58
C ALA A 79 -7.82 -13.40 -0.70
N PHE A 80 -7.16 -13.34 0.46
CA PHE A 80 -7.12 -14.46 1.40
C PHE A 80 -7.65 -14.02 2.76
N VAL A 81 -8.82 -14.51 3.11
CA VAL A 81 -9.46 -14.27 4.41
C VAL A 81 -9.31 -15.51 5.29
N GLY A 82 -8.74 -15.32 6.47
CA GLY A 82 -8.52 -16.40 7.43
C GLY A 82 -7.07 -16.50 7.88
N SER A 83 -6.80 -17.35 8.88
CA SER A 83 -5.47 -17.44 9.49
C SER A 83 -4.49 -18.34 8.71
N LYS A 84 -4.96 -18.99 7.64
CA LYS A 84 -4.14 -19.96 6.89
C LYS A 84 -2.91 -19.30 6.25
N TYR A 85 -3.11 -18.12 5.61
CA TYR A 85 -2.06 -17.40 4.87
C TYR A 85 -1.72 -16.03 5.45
N HIS A 86 -2.46 -15.58 6.48
CA HIS A 86 -2.19 -14.30 7.11
C HIS A 86 -0.86 -14.33 7.85
N LEU A 87 0.02 -13.37 7.54
CA LEU A 87 1.43 -13.33 7.97
C LEU A 87 2.26 -14.56 7.51
N LYS A 88 1.84 -15.20 6.41
CA LYS A 88 2.41 -16.44 5.87
C LYS A 88 2.25 -16.49 4.34
N LEU A 89 2.42 -15.37 3.64
CA LEU A 89 2.33 -15.33 2.18
C LEU A 89 3.40 -16.22 1.50
N ASP A 90 4.49 -16.52 2.20
CA ASP A 90 5.52 -17.45 1.77
C ASP A 90 4.99 -18.88 1.54
N LEU A 91 3.90 -19.27 2.19
CA LEU A 91 3.21 -20.55 1.95
C LEU A 91 2.40 -20.56 0.64
N ILE A 92 2.25 -19.41 -0.01
CA ILE A 92 1.59 -19.30 -1.31
C ILE A 92 2.68 -19.14 -2.35
N GLY A 93 2.73 -20.03 -3.33
CA GLY A 93 3.70 -19.91 -4.41
C GLY A 93 3.58 -18.57 -5.13
N GLN A 94 4.71 -17.94 -5.47
CA GLN A 94 4.76 -16.63 -6.14
C GLN A 94 3.87 -16.56 -7.39
N LYS A 95 3.80 -17.65 -8.16
CA LYS A 95 2.93 -17.74 -9.35
C LYS A 95 1.47 -17.52 -9.01
N LYS A 96 0.96 -18.11 -7.93
CA LYS A 96 -0.44 -17.93 -7.50
C LYS A 96 -0.73 -16.49 -7.07
N LEU A 97 0.18 -15.87 -6.33
CA LEU A 97 0.06 -14.45 -5.97
C LEU A 97 0.10 -13.56 -7.21
N MET A 98 0.99 -13.85 -8.16
CA MET A 98 1.06 -13.15 -9.43
C MET A 98 -0.27 -13.22 -10.18
N ASP A 99 -0.90 -14.40 -10.29
CA ASP A 99 -2.18 -14.58 -10.99
C ASP A 99 -3.33 -13.82 -10.31
N ILE A 100 -3.36 -13.82 -8.98
CA ILE A 100 -4.33 -13.05 -8.18
C ILE A 100 -4.21 -11.54 -8.47
N ILE A 101 -3.00 -11.01 -8.47
CA ILE A 101 -2.73 -9.59 -8.73
C ILE A 101 -3.03 -9.25 -10.18
N GLU A 102 -2.63 -10.13 -11.11
CA GLU A 102 -2.73 -9.89 -12.54
C GLU A 102 -4.15 -10.02 -13.05
N ARG A 103 -4.92 -11.08 -12.66
CA ARG A 103 -6.17 -11.43 -13.36
C ARG A 103 -7.30 -12.09 -12.54
N GLU A 104 -7.03 -12.69 -11.40
CA GLU A 104 -8.02 -13.57 -10.73
C GLU A 104 -8.95 -12.84 -9.75
N THR A 105 -8.77 -11.54 -9.52
CA THR A 105 -9.62 -10.79 -8.57
C THR A 105 -10.38 -9.66 -9.27
N PRO A 106 -11.52 -9.22 -8.70
CA PRO A 106 -12.28 -8.10 -9.27
C PRO A 106 -11.49 -6.78 -9.36
N VAL A 107 -10.44 -6.62 -8.55
CA VAL A 107 -9.55 -5.44 -8.56
C VAL A 107 -8.15 -5.78 -9.08
N SER A 108 -8.03 -6.83 -9.91
CA SER A 108 -6.78 -7.20 -10.58
C SER A 108 -6.38 -6.20 -11.67
N ILE A 109 -5.11 -6.27 -12.09
CA ILE A 109 -4.56 -5.40 -13.14
C ILE A 109 -5.41 -5.48 -14.43
N GLU A 110 -5.77 -6.68 -14.88
CA GLU A 110 -6.54 -6.86 -16.12
C GLU A 110 -8.00 -6.38 -16.00
N ASN A 111 -8.60 -6.46 -14.81
CA ASN A 111 -10.00 -6.09 -14.64
C ASN A 111 -10.19 -4.56 -14.50
N ILE A 112 -9.29 -3.87 -13.78
CA ILE A 112 -9.43 -2.42 -13.55
C ILE A 112 -8.56 -1.56 -14.47
N LYS A 113 -7.57 -2.15 -15.15
CA LYS A 113 -6.64 -1.48 -16.07
C LYS A 113 -6.02 -0.22 -15.46
N PRO A 114 -5.29 -0.34 -14.34
CA PRO A 114 -4.75 0.81 -13.63
C PRO A 114 -3.68 1.53 -14.44
N THR A 115 -3.62 2.85 -14.31
CA THR A 115 -2.52 3.67 -14.85
C THR A 115 -1.33 3.73 -13.91
N ILE A 116 -1.59 3.54 -12.59
CA ILE A 116 -0.59 3.53 -11.53
C ILE A 116 -0.82 2.28 -10.68
N VAL A 117 0.26 1.53 -10.42
CA VAL A 117 0.28 0.47 -9.40
C VAL A 117 1.28 0.84 -8.33
N ALA A 118 0.86 0.81 -7.07
CA ALA A 118 1.73 0.98 -5.90
C ALA A 118 1.74 -0.31 -5.08
N PHE A 119 2.93 -0.75 -4.64
CA PHE A 119 3.14 -2.00 -3.91
C PHE A 119 4.24 -1.82 -2.85
N PRO A 120 4.37 -2.73 -1.85
CA PRO A 120 5.32 -2.55 -0.74
C PRO A 120 6.78 -2.63 -1.20
N SER A 121 7.67 -2.13 -0.37
CA SER A 121 9.11 -2.22 -0.60
C SER A 121 9.61 -3.67 -0.59
N ILE A 122 10.45 -4.02 -1.58
CA ILE A 122 11.18 -5.31 -1.59
C ILE A 122 12.16 -5.40 -0.42
N ASN A 123 12.59 -4.27 0.11
CA ASN A 123 13.56 -4.20 1.21
C ASN A 123 12.92 -4.27 2.60
N SER A 124 11.61 -4.45 2.69
CA SER A 124 10.93 -4.61 3.97
C SER A 124 11.47 -5.80 4.76
N TYR A 125 11.60 -5.64 6.09
CA TYR A 125 11.91 -6.75 6.98
C TYR A 125 10.78 -7.80 7.00
N ASN A 126 9.56 -7.37 6.68
CA ASN A 126 8.38 -8.23 6.68
C ASN A 126 8.38 -9.14 5.45
N GLN A 127 8.36 -10.46 5.67
CA GLN A 127 8.37 -11.44 4.60
C GLN A 127 7.18 -11.31 3.65
N ASP A 128 5.97 -11.01 4.17
CA ASP A 128 4.77 -10.87 3.34
C ASP A 128 4.90 -9.68 2.38
N HIS A 129 5.53 -8.57 2.83
CA HIS A 129 5.80 -7.41 1.97
C HIS A 129 6.78 -7.77 0.84
N ARG A 130 7.88 -8.48 1.16
CA ARG A 130 8.87 -8.89 0.15
C ARG A 130 8.25 -9.80 -0.90
N ILE A 131 7.46 -10.78 -0.47
CA ILE A 131 6.82 -11.74 -1.38
C ILE A 131 5.75 -11.05 -2.23
N ALA A 132 4.95 -10.15 -1.63
CA ALA A 132 4.00 -9.32 -2.36
C ALA A 132 4.69 -8.44 -3.40
N ALA A 133 5.83 -7.82 -3.06
CA ALA A 133 6.62 -7.03 -3.98
C ALA A 133 7.12 -7.85 -5.17
N LEU A 134 7.72 -9.03 -4.93
CA LEU A 134 8.19 -9.93 -5.98
C LEU A 134 7.05 -10.40 -6.91
N ALA A 135 5.92 -10.80 -6.34
CA ALA A 135 4.76 -11.24 -7.11
C ALA A 135 4.16 -10.10 -7.95
N THR A 136 4.07 -8.88 -7.36
CA THR A 136 3.57 -7.70 -8.06
C THR A 136 4.50 -7.29 -9.19
N HIS A 137 5.82 -7.26 -8.94
CA HIS A 137 6.81 -6.95 -9.97
C HIS A 137 6.71 -7.94 -11.14
N ALA A 138 6.58 -9.24 -10.85
CA ALA A 138 6.38 -10.27 -11.89
C ALA A 138 5.06 -10.10 -12.64
N ALA A 139 3.96 -9.72 -11.94
CA ALA A 139 2.67 -9.43 -12.55
C ALA A 139 2.74 -8.20 -13.49
N LEU A 140 3.63 -7.26 -13.24
CA LEU A 140 3.82 -6.02 -14.02
C LEU A 140 4.88 -6.14 -15.13
N ARG A 141 5.35 -7.36 -15.42
CA ARG A 141 6.32 -7.59 -16.49
C ARG A 141 5.85 -7.00 -17.82
N PRO A 142 6.74 -6.48 -18.66
CA PRO A 142 6.41 -6.05 -20.01
C PRO A 142 5.79 -7.21 -20.82
N ALA A 143 4.78 -6.88 -21.61
CA ALA A 143 4.14 -7.77 -22.57
C ALA A 143 3.56 -6.92 -23.71
N GLU A 144 3.15 -7.56 -24.80
CA GLU A 144 2.43 -6.89 -25.87
C GLU A 144 1.10 -6.32 -25.35
N THR A 145 0.80 -5.07 -25.72
CA THR A 145 -0.37 -4.34 -25.20
C THR A 145 -1.71 -4.88 -25.65
N ASN A 146 -1.73 -5.65 -26.74
CA ASN A 146 -2.90 -6.40 -27.22
C ASN A 146 -3.16 -7.70 -26.44
N VAL A 147 -2.16 -8.18 -25.67
CA VAL A 147 -2.25 -9.43 -24.88
C VAL A 147 -2.49 -9.12 -23.40
N LYS A 148 -1.92 -8.03 -22.90
CA LYS A 148 -1.93 -7.69 -21.48
C LYS A 148 -1.97 -6.17 -21.29
N HIS A 149 -2.72 -5.74 -20.26
CA HIS A 149 -2.71 -4.34 -19.86
C HIS A 149 -1.31 -3.88 -19.41
N PHE A 150 -0.84 -2.79 -19.99
CA PHE A 150 0.47 -2.22 -19.68
C PHE A 150 0.34 -1.03 -18.73
N VAL A 151 0.77 -1.21 -17.49
CA VAL A 151 0.75 -0.17 -16.46
C VAL A 151 1.87 0.83 -16.71
N GLN A 152 1.53 2.10 -16.89
CA GLN A 152 2.48 3.17 -17.25
C GLN A 152 3.35 3.63 -16.08
N THR A 153 2.80 3.64 -14.86
CA THR A 153 3.52 4.07 -13.65
C THR A 153 3.53 2.96 -12.61
N VAL A 154 4.72 2.52 -12.21
CA VAL A 154 4.93 1.42 -11.25
C VAL A 154 5.78 1.95 -10.11
N LEU A 155 5.20 1.98 -8.91
CA LEU A 155 5.77 2.57 -7.71
C LEU A 155 5.88 1.52 -6.60
N SER A 156 6.97 1.57 -5.83
CA SER A 156 7.04 0.91 -4.54
C SER A 156 6.95 1.96 -3.44
N TYR A 157 6.03 1.77 -2.51
CA TYR A 157 5.89 2.64 -1.34
C TYR A 157 6.81 2.20 -0.20
N GLU A 158 7.11 3.12 0.71
CA GLU A 158 7.89 2.87 1.91
C GLU A 158 7.02 2.97 3.17
N GLU A 159 7.48 2.34 4.23
CA GLU A 159 6.93 2.43 5.57
C GLU A 159 8.04 2.75 6.58
N PRO A 160 7.75 3.36 7.74
CA PRO A 160 8.78 3.66 8.74
C PRO A 160 9.57 2.43 9.20
N ALA A 161 8.94 1.24 9.17
CA ALA A 161 9.57 -0.02 9.57
C ALA A 161 10.56 -0.57 8.54
N ASP A 162 10.51 -0.13 7.27
CA ASP A 162 11.36 -0.63 6.19
C ASP A 162 12.84 -0.23 6.38
N GLU A 163 13.12 0.78 7.20
CA GLU A 163 14.49 1.15 7.57
C GLU A 163 15.20 0.05 8.39
N TRP A 164 14.46 -0.89 8.98
CA TRP A 164 15.00 -2.09 9.64
C TRP A 164 15.16 -3.22 8.61
N THR A 165 16.19 -3.16 7.78
CA THR A 165 16.46 -4.12 6.72
C THR A 165 17.93 -4.58 6.73
N LEU A 166 18.16 -5.82 6.23
CA LEU A 166 19.50 -6.37 6.00
C LEU A 166 20.02 -6.04 4.58
N GLN A 167 19.18 -5.47 3.73
CA GLN A 167 19.52 -5.13 2.35
C GLN A 167 19.94 -3.66 2.26
N ASN A 168 20.57 -3.29 1.15
CA ASN A 168 20.82 -1.88 0.85
C ASN A 168 19.50 -1.12 0.76
N LEU A 169 19.38 -0.05 1.53
CA LEU A 169 18.21 0.82 1.51
C LEU A 169 18.00 1.38 0.10
N SER A 170 16.86 1.09 -0.50
CA SER A 170 16.43 1.81 -1.69
C SER A 170 15.97 3.20 -1.26
N LYS A 171 16.69 4.23 -1.67
CA LYS A 171 16.28 5.61 -1.41
C LYS A 171 15.10 5.96 -2.32
N PRO A 172 14.03 6.56 -1.79
CA PRO A 172 12.97 7.10 -2.62
C PRO A 172 13.53 8.07 -3.66
N ASN A 173 13.05 7.95 -4.89
CA ASN A 173 13.45 8.79 -6.01
C ASN A 173 12.26 9.51 -6.68
N PHE A 174 11.08 9.34 -6.11
CA PHE A 174 9.85 9.99 -6.52
C PHE A 174 9.04 10.42 -5.29
N PHE A 175 8.58 11.65 -5.27
CA PHE A 175 7.91 12.25 -4.12
C PHE A 175 6.56 12.81 -4.50
N ILE A 176 5.55 12.52 -3.69
CA ILE A 176 4.25 13.18 -3.73
C ILE A 176 4.23 14.22 -2.62
N GLN A 177 4.32 15.51 -2.99
CA GLN A 177 4.21 16.61 -2.03
C GLN A 177 2.82 16.62 -1.41
N LEU A 178 2.76 16.77 -0.09
CA LEU A 178 1.54 16.82 0.69
C LEU A 178 1.44 18.15 1.43
N ASN A 179 0.23 18.68 1.49
CA ASN A 179 -0.09 19.80 2.36
C ASN A 179 -0.57 19.31 3.75
N THR A 180 -0.89 20.25 4.65
CA THR A 180 -1.36 19.93 6.00
C THR A 180 -2.69 19.15 5.99
N GLN A 181 -3.57 19.38 5.03
CA GLN A 181 -4.84 18.65 4.93
C GLN A 181 -4.60 17.21 4.50
N ASP A 182 -3.67 16.98 3.55
CA ASP A 182 -3.33 15.66 3.04
C ASP A 182 -2.75 14.78 4.16
N ILE A 183 -1.76 15.30 4.90
CA ILE A 183 -1.15 14.53 6.00
C ILE A 183 -2.15 14.28 7.13
N ASN A 184 -2.98 15.26 7.50
CA ASN A 184 -3.98 15.08 8.54
C ASN A 184 -5.02 14.03 8.14
N LEU A 185 -5.43 13.96 6.88
CA LEU A 185 -6.34 12.94 6.38
C LEU A 185 -5.68 11.55 6.46
N LYS A 186 -4.44 11.41 6.00
CA LYS A 186 -3.67 10.15 6.11
C LYS A 186 -3.59 9.66 7.55
N LEU A 187 -3.20 10.54 8.49
CA LEU A 187 -3.12 10.18 9.91
C LEU A 187 -4.49 9.86 10.52
N SER A 188 -5.56 10.52 10.07
CA SER A 188 -6.93 10.23 10.50
C SER A 188 -7.41 8.88 9.97
N ALA A 189 -7.06 8.53 8.73
CA ALA A 189 -7.34 7.21 8.17
C ALA A 189 -6.65 6.09 8.98
N LEU A 190 -5.37 6.28 9.35
CA LEU A 190 -4.67 5.30 10.17
C LEU A 190 -5.33 5.10 11.54
N LYS A 191 -5.90 6.15 12.15
CA LYS A 191 -6.62 6.04 13.43
C LYS A 191 -7.86 5.16 13.35
N LEU A 192 -8.41 4.91 12.15
CA LEU A 192 -9.52 3.98 11.95
C LEU A 192 -9.09 2.52 12.07
N TYR A 193 -7.82 2.22 11.82
CA TYR A 193 -7.21 0.91 12.10
C TYR A 193 -6.83 0.77 13.57
N LYS A 194 -7.83 0.82 14.46
CA LYS A 194 -7.65 0.80 15.93
C LYS A 194 -6.90 -0.45 16.41
N SER A 195 -7.10 -1.57 15.72
CA SER A 195 -6.44 -2.83 16.05
C SER A 195 -4.94 -2.83 15.69
N GLN A 196 -4.53 -1.97 14.76
CA GLN A 196 -3.14 -1.91 14.24
C GLN A 196 -2.36 -0.70 14.73
N LEU A 197 -3.04 0.39 15.07
CA LEU A 197 -2.41 1.60 15.57
C LEU A 197 -1.61 1.31 16.86
N ARG A 198 -0.40 1.81 16.93
CA ARG A 198 0.51 1.65 18.07
C ARG A 198 0.91 3.02 18.62
N LYS A 199 1.39 3.02 19.86
CA LYS A 199 1.99 4.20 20.49
C LYS A 199 3.46 4.28 20.10
N PHE A 200 3.96 5.52 19.99
CA PHE A 200 5.39 5.78 19.88
C PHE A 200 6.16 5.08 21.03
N PRO A 201 7.34 4.49 20.77
CA PRO A 201 8.19 4.59 19.56
C PRO A 201 7.91 3.53 18.46
N ASN A 202 6.78 2.87 18.45
CA ASN A 202 6.50 1.87 17.44
C ASN A 202 6.42 2.51 16.03
N PRO A 203 6.99 1.88 14.97
CA PRO A 203 6.92 2.40 13.60
C PRO A 203 5.50 2.65 13.06
N ARG A 204 4.48 1.93 13.57
CA ARG A 204 3.05 2.13 13.24
C ARG A 204 2.36 3.17 14.14
N SER A 205 3.11 4.11 14.69
CA SER A 205 2.56 5.23 15.45
C SER A 205 2.29 6.44 14.53
N ILE A 206 1.40 7.32 14.98
CA ILE A 206 1.11 8.58 14.29
C ILE A 206 2.38 9.44 14.19
N GLU A 207 3.18 9.45 15.25
CA GLU A 207 4.41 10.21 15.34
C GLU A 207 5.44 9.72 14.31
N SER A 208 5.62 8.40 14.19
CA SER A 208 6.58 7.82 13.24
C SER A 208 6.18 8.09 11.78
N LEU A 209 4.89 7.97 11.45
CA LEU A 209 4.40 8.31 10.11
C LEU A 209 4.58 9.79 9.79
N LYS A 210 4.28 10.66 10.75
CA LYS A 210 4.45 12.11 10.58
C LYS A 210 5.93 12.48 10.42
N ALA A 211 6.80 11.86 11.20
CA ALA A 211 8.25 12.08 11.12
C ALA A 211 8.80 11.68 9.73
N LEU A 212 8.38 10.49 9.21
CA LEU A 212 8.75 10.07 7.85
C LEU A 212 8.26 11.07 6.81
N ALA A 213 7.00 11.52 6.89
CA ALA A 213 6.45 12.49 5.95
C ALA A 213 7.17 13.84 5.98
N ILE A 214 7.63 14.30 7.16
CA ILE A 214 8.47 15.52 7.33
C ILE A 214 9.83 15.29 6.66
N LEU A 215 10.49 14.16 6.93
CA LEU A 215 11.77 13.83 6.33
C LEU A 215 11.68 13.83 4.80
N ARG A 216 10.66 13.21 4.24
CA ARG A 216 10.46 13.19 2.78
C ARG A 216 10.04 14.55 2.22
N GLY A 217 9.31 15.35 3.01
CA GLY A 217 8.99 16.75 2.69
C GLY A 217 10.26 17.59 2.53
N SER A 218 11.22 17.48 3.44
CA SER A 218 12.50 18.22 3.34
C SER A 218 13.29 17.86 2.08
N GLN A 219 13.18 16.61 1.59
CA GLN A 219 13.81 16.16 0.35
C GLN A 219 13.07 16.64 -0.92
N ALA A 220 11.80 17.02 -0.78
CA ALA A 220 10.92 17.43 -1.87
C ALA A 220 10.59 18.93 -1.86
N SER A 221 11.28 19.76 -1.06
CA SER A 221 10.98 21.19 -0.86
C SER A 221 9.52 21.46 -0.48
N ALA A 222 8.95 20.62 0.41
CA ALA A 222 7.58 20.71 0.90
C ALA A 222 7.53 20.46 2.42
N SER A 223 6.42 20.84 3.07
CA SER A 223 6.23 20.58 4.50
C SER A 223 6.13 19.08 4.79
N PHE A 224 5.51 18.33 3.90
CA PHE A 224 5.34 16.89 3.99
C PHE A 224 5.42 16.27 2.59
N ALA A 225 5.85 15.02 2.50
CA ALA A 225 5.75 14.22 1.29
C ALA A 225 5.63 12.73 1.61
N GLU A 226 5.12 11.96 0.66
CA GLU A 226 5.31 10.51 0.59
C GLU A 226 6.43 10.21 -0.40
N GLY A 227 7.32 9.28 -0.03
CA GLY A 227 8.43 8.82 -0.85
C GLY A 227 8.10 7.48 -1.53
N PHE A 228 8.51 7.34 -2.78
CA PHE A 228 8.34 6.13 -3.57
C PHE A 228 9.62 5.80 -4.34
N THR A 229 9.81 4.52 -4.64
CA THR A 229 10.79 4.07 -5.63
C THR A 229 10.06 3.81 -6.95
N VAL A 230 10.47 4.49 -8.02
CA VAL A 230 9.92 4.28 -9.37
C VAL A 230 10.63 3.11 -10.05
N TYR A 231 9.87 2.10 -10.45
CA TYR A 231 10.35 1.01 -11.31
C TYR A 231 10.04 1.25 -12.79
N ARG A 232 8.94 1.97 -13.07
CA ARG A 232 8.55 2.36 -14.43
C ARG A 232 7.77 3.66 -14.38
N LYS A 233 8.06 4.54 -15.31
CA LYS A 233 7.25 5.71 -15.61
C LYS A 233 7.36 6.02 -17.08
N ILE A 234 6.23 5.99 -17.79
CA ILE A 234 6.12 6.33 -19.21
C ILE A 234 5.27 7.60 -19.32
N ILE A 235 5.73 8.54 -20.14
CA ILE A 235 5.10 9.86 -20.36
C ILE A 235 4.56 9.90 -21.77
#